data_549bd81ec535485d22f95c05762710a2
#
_entry.id   549bd81ec535485d22f95c05762710a2
#
_cell.length_a   1.000
_cell.length_b   1.000
_cell.length_c   1.000
_cell.angle_alpha   90.00
_cell.angle_beta   90.00
_cell.angle_gamma   90.00
#
_symmetry.space_group_name_H-M   'P 1'
#
loop_
_entity.id
_entity.type
_entity.pdbx_description
1 polymer ?
#
loop_
_entity_poly.entity_id
_entity_poly.type
_entity_poly.pdbx_seq_one_letter_code
_entity_poly.pdbx_strand_id
1 'polypeptide(L)'
;MQKRPSEVRWMGRNIVSDPKICHGKPTFRGTRVLVSDVLEQVASGMAWETIIEEWNNSFTKEAIREAVELASQALFKHQDEFMLEPVAA
;
A
#
# COMPACT_ATOMS: atom_id res chain seq x y z
N MET A 1 1.36 -21.40 -21.73
CA MET A 1 0.88 -21.71 -20.42
C MET A 1 0.84 -20.53 -19.50
N GLN A 2 -0.28 -20.38 -18.94
CA GLN A 2 -0.52 -19.23 -18.10
C GLN A 2 0.17 -19.35 -16.77
N LYS A 3 0.93 -18.35 -16.45
CA LYS A 3 1.58 -18.35 -15.17
C LYS A 3 0.65 -17.80 -14.11
N ARG A 4 0.50 -18.54 -13.06
CA ARG A 4 -0.36 -18.08 -12.01
C ARG A 4 0.37 -17.14 -11.08
N PRO A 5 -0.27 -16.12 -10.56
CA PRO A 5 0.36 -15.21 -9.63
C PRO A 5 0.41 -15.84 -8.26
N SER A 6 1.15 -16.94 -8.15
CA SER A 6 1.25 -17.65 -6.90
C SER A 6 2.50 -17.28 -6.13
N GLU A 7 3.31 -16.40 -6.68
CA GLU A 7 4.57 -16.03 -6.07
C GLU A 7 4.43 -14.73 -5.32
N VAL A 8 5.22 -14.61 -4.25
CA VAL A 8 5.35 -13.36 -3.55
C VAL A 8 6.04 -12.37 -4.45
N ARG A 9 5.49 -11.18 -4.56
CA ARG A 9 6.08 -10.14 -5.38
C ARG A 9 6.43 -8.96 -4.50
N TRP A 10 7.65 -8.52 -4.64
CA TRP A 10 8.14 -7.38 -3.87
C TRP A 10 7.77 -6.10 -4.59
N MET A 11 7.11 -5.20 -3.88
CA MET A 11 6.75 -3.91 -4.44
C MET A 11 7.68 -2.83 -3.94
N GLY A 12 8.54 -3.20 -3.01
CA GLY A 12 9.54 -2.34 -2.46
C GLY A 12 10.27 -3.14 -1.42
N ARG A 13 11.05 -2.46 -0.61
CA ARG A 13 11.82 -3.15 0.41
C ARG A 13 10.92 -3.70 1.52
N ASN A 14 9.87 -2.96 1.84
CA ASN A 14 9.01 -3.29 2.98
C ASN A 14 7.60 -3.67 2.59
N ILE A 15 7.30 -3.75 1.31
CA ILE A 15 5.94 -3.98 0.85
C ILE A 15 5.92 -5.13 -0.12
N VAL A 16 5.00 -6.05 0.10
CA VAL A 16 4.92 -7.26 -0.72
C VAL A 16 3.47 -7.54 -1.10
N SER A 17 3.32 -8.28 -2.18
CA SER A 17 2.05 -8.84 -2.57
C SER A 17 2.22 -10.35 -2.51
N ASP A 18 1.53 -10.99 -1.58
CA ASP A 18 1.61 -12.44 -1.38
C ASP A 18 0.21 -13.00 -1.60
N PRO A 19 0.03 -13.84 -2.62
CA PRO A 19 -1.30 -14.38 -2.90
C PRO A 19 -1.94 -15.11 -1.72
N LYS A 20 -1.13 -15.57 -0.79
CA LYS A 20 -1.64 -16.29 0.37
C LYS A 20 -2.00 -15.36 1.52
N ILE A 21 -1.72 -14.08 1.38
CA ILE A 21 -1.98 -13.11 2.44
C ILE A 21 -2.86 -12.02 1.86
N CYS A 22 -4.03 -11.83 2.45
CA CYS A 22 -4.95 -10.77 2.06
C CYS A 22 -5.22 -10.78 0.55
N HIS A 23 -5.28 -11.96 -0.04
CA HIS A 23 -5.61 -12.14 -1.47
C HIS A 23 -4.66 -11.40 -2.40
N GLY A 24 -3.41 -11.27 -2.00
CA GLY A 24 -2.42 -10.63 -2.85
C GLY A 24 -2.43 -9.12 -2.81
N LYS A 25 -3.22 -8.52 -1.94
CA LYS A 25 -3.18 -7.07 -1.81
C LYS A 25 -1.88 -6.67 -1.12
N PRO A 26 -1.37 -5.48 -1.40
CA PRO A 26 -0.10 -5.08 -0.78
C PRO A 26 -0.19 -5.05 0.74
N THR A 27 0.77 -5.69 1.37
CA THR A 27 0.90 -5.67 2.83
C THR A 27 2.32 -5.31 3.18
N PHE A 28 2.53 -4.91 4.44
CA PHE A 28 3.88 -4.71 4.91
C PHE A 28 4.51 -6.07 5.14
N ARG A 29 5.77 -6.19 4.72
CA ARG A 29 6.48 -7.45 4.77
C ARG A 29 6.41 -8.08 6.16
N GLY A 30 6.10 -9.36 6.20
CA GLY A 30 6.04 -10.08 7.46
C GLY A 30 4.80 -9.84 8.28
N THR A 31 3.82 -9.15 7.71
CA THR A 31 2.58 -8.85 8.43
C THR A 31 1.39 -9.16 7.55
N ARG A 32 0.21 -9.05 8.15
CA ARG A 32 -1.04 -9.08 7.39
C ARG A 32 -1.68 -7.69 7.35
N VAL A 33 -0.87 -6.67 7.61
CA VAL A 33 -1.38 -5.30 7.62
C VAL A 33 -1.44 -4.78 6.21
N LEU A 34 -2.63 -4.38 5.78
CA LEU A 34 -2.81 -3.82 4.45
C LEU A 34 -2.19 -2.44 4.39
N VAL A 35 -1.41 -2.22 3.34
CA VAL A 35 -0.81 -0.91 3.12
C VAL A 35 -1.90 0.15 2.96
N SER A 36 -3.01 -0.22 2.30
CA SER A 36 -4.10 0.73 2.09
C SER A 36 -4.70 1.22 3.40
N ASP A 37 -4.78 0.34 4.41
CA ASP A 37 -5.32 0.76 5.71
C ASP A 37 -4.44 1.79 6.36
N VAL A 38 -3.14 1.59 6.27
CA VAL A 38 -2.19 2.54 6.86
C VAL A 38 -2.22 3.86 6.09
N LEU A 39 -2.32 3.78 4.77
CA LEU A 39 -2.41 5.01 3.99
C LEU A 39 -3.66 5.81 4.33
N GLU A 40 -4.76 5.13 4.64
CA GLU A 40 -5.95 5.83 5.08
C GLU A 40 -5.74 6.53 6.41
N GLN A 41 -4.99 5.91 7.30
CA GLN A 41 -4.67 6.55 8.57
C GLN A 41 -3.77 7.77 8.37
N VAL A 42 -2.83 7.67 7.44
CA VAL A 42 -2.00 8.82 7.09
C VAL A 42 -2.89 9.95 6.56
N ALA A 43 -3.81 9.59 5.69
CA ALA A 43 -4.71 10.59 5.09
C ALA A 43 -5.59 11.27 6.13
N SER A 44 -5.92 10.56 7.20
CA SER A 44 -6.76 11.12 8.25
C SER A 44 -6.00 12.07 9.17
N GLY A 45 -4.69 12.20 8.97
CA GLY A 45 -3.90 13.10 9.79
C GLY A 45 -3.32 12.46 11.03
N MET A 46 -3.43 11.15 11.14
CA MET A 46 -2.88 10.46 12.30
C MET A 46 -1.37 10.51 12.27
N ALA A 47 -0.76 10.79 13.41
CA ALA A 47 0.69 10.82 13.49
C ALA A 47 1.25 9.43 13.19
N TRP A 48 2.38 9.39 12.49
CA TRP A 48 2.97 8.11 12.09
C TRP A 48 3.33 7.25 13.30
N GLU A 49 3.80 7.90 14.36
CA GLU A 49 4.12 7.16 15.59
C GLU A 49 2.89 6.48 16.16
N THR A 50 1.76 7.16 16.09
CA THR A 50 0.51 6.61 16.59
C THR A 50 0.05 5.44 15.73
N ILE A 51 0.20 5.57 14.42
CA ILE A 51 -0.15 4.49 13.51
C ILE A 51 0.66 3.25 13.85
N ILE A 52 1.96 3.42 14.02
CA ILE A 52 2.84 2.31 14.32
C ILE A 52 2.45 1.64 15.62
N GLU A 53 2.10 2.44 16.63
CA GLU A 53 1.67 1.87 17.90
C GLU A 53 0.38 1.08 17.77
N GLU A 54 -0.55 1.57 16.96
CA GLU A 54 -1.81 0.88 16.78
C GLU A 54 -1.64 -0.49 16.15
N TRP A 55 -0.60 -0.64 15.36
CA TRP A 55 -0.31 -1.93 14.70
C TRP A 55 0.78 -2.69 15.45
N ASN A 56 0.95 -2.40 16.73
CA ASN A 56 1.86 -3.13 17.62
C ASN A 56 3.30 -3.12 17.13
N ASN A 57 3.72 -2.01 16.55
CA ASN A 57 5.09 -1.86 16.07
C ASN A 57 5.47 -2.91 15.03
N SER A 58 4.50 -3.31 14.22
CA SER A 58 4.72 -4.35 13.21
C SER A 58 5.52 -3.87 12.02
N PHE A 59 5.63 -2.57 11.85
CA PHE A 59 6.40 -1.98 10.74
C PHE A 59 6.97 -0.65 11.21
N THR A 60 7.82 -0.08 10.38
CA THR A 60 8.59 1.10 10.77
C THR A 60 8.11 2.34 10.00
N LYS A 61 8.62 3.50 10.41
CA LYS A 61 8.35 4.72 9.68
C LYS A 61 8.87 4.64 8.25
N GLU A 62 10.00 3.96 8.07
CA GLU A 62 10.53 3.75 6.74
C GLU A 62 9.54 3.03 5.85
N ALA A 63 8.85 2.07 6.41
CA ALA A 63 7.85 1.32 5.65
C ALA A 63 6.68 2.21 5.26
N ILE A 64 6.23 3.08 6.18
CA ILE A 64 5.17 4.01 5.86
C ILE A 64 5.61 4.97 4.76
N ARG A 65 6.82 5.47 4.88
CA ARG A 65 7.35 6.39 3.89
C ARG A 65 7.39 5.74 2.52
N GLU A 66 7.83 4.50 2.46
CA GLU A 66 7.87 3.77 1.20
C GLU A 66 6.47 3.62 0.62
N ALA A 67 5.48 3.34 1.48
CA ALA A 67 4.11 3.20 1.02
C ALA A 67 3.61 4.50 0.40
N VAL A 68 3.90 5.62 1.05
CA VAL A 68 3.49 6.92 0.54
C VAL A 68 4.16 7.21 -0.80
N GLU A 69 5.44 6.87 -0.91
CA GLU A 69 6.16 7.10 -2.16
C GLU A 69 5.61 6.24 -3.29
N LEU A 70 5.31 4.98 -2.99
CA LEU A 70 4.73 4.12 -4.01
C LEU A 70 3.37 4.60 -4.45
N ALA A 71 2.56 5.07 -3.50
CA ALA A 71 1.25 5.62 -3.84
C ALA A 71 1.38 6.84 -4.72
N SER A 72 2.36 7.68 -4.43
CA SER A 72 2.62 8.86 -5.23
C SER A 72 3.01 8.49 -6.65
N GLN A 73 3.88 7.50 -6.78
CA GLN A 73 4.28 7.04 -8.11
C GLN A 73 3.13 6.43 -8.88
N ALA A 74 2.28 5.69 -8.19
CA ALA A 74 1.12 5.08 -8.84
C ALA A 74 0.17 6.14 -9.37
N LEU A 75 -0.04 7.18 -8.58
CA LEU A 75 -0.90 8.27 -9.00
C LEU A 75 -0.36 8.91 -10.27
N PHE A 76 0.94 9.14 -10.31
CA PHE A 76 1.57 9.77 -11.45
C PHE A 76 1.52 8.87 -12.69
N LYS A 77 1.84 7.59 -12.52
CA LYS A 77 1.89 6.67 -13.66
C LYS A 77 0.53 6.30 -14.18
N HIS A 78 -0.46 6.31 -13.31
CA HIS A 78 -1.80 5.84 -13.67
C HIS A 78 -2.82 6.95 -13.48
N GLN A 79 -2.40 8.18 -13.73
CA GLN A 79 -3.28 9.31 -13.47
C GLN A 79 -4.59 9.23 -14.22
N ASP A 80 -4.59 8.60 -15.40
CA ASP A 80 -5.81 8.47 -16.17
C ASP A 80 -6.89 7.70 -15.43
N GLU A 81 -6.46 6.75 -14.59
CA GLU A 81 -7.40 5.94 -13.84
C GLU A 81 -8.05 6.69 -12.70
N PHE A 82 -7.48 7.82 -12.32
CA PHE A 82 -7.99 8.62 -11.22
C PHE A 82 -8.74 9.86 -11.67
N MET A 83 -8.86 10.04 -12.98
CA MET A 83 -9.55 11.22 -13.47
C MET A 83 -11.04 11.02 -13.42
N LEU A 84 -11.72 12.05 -12.95
CA LEU A 84 -13.17 12.04 -12.95
C LEU A 84 -13.66 12.31 -14.36
N GLU A 85 -14.79 11.73 -14.67
CA GLU A 85 -15.37 12.00 -15.97
C GLU A 85 -15.71 13.47 -16.11
N PRO A 86 -15.45 14.04 -17.28
CA PRO A 86 -15.80 15.46 -17.47
C PRO A 86 -17.30 15.63 -17.32
N VAL A 87 -17.67 16.68 -16.63
CA VAL A 87 -19.06 17.01 -16.51
C VAL A 87 -19.46 17.71 -17.79
N ALA A 88 -20.55 17.25 -18.38
CA ALA A 88 -21.03 17.89 -19.61
C ALA A 88 -21.43 19.32 -19.29
N ALA A 89 -20.88 20.22 -20.03
CA ALA A 89 -21.13 21.64 -19.78
C ALA A 89 -22.51 22.02 -20.29
#